data_e1a095b2806206b5fd6ae143ebc9fb5b
#
_entry.id   e1a095b2806206b5fd6ae143ebc9fb5b
#
_cell.length_a   1.000
_cell.length_b   1.000
_cell.length_c   1.000
_cell.angle_alpha   90.00
_cell.angle_beta   90.00
_cell.angle_gamma   90.00
#
_symmetry.space_group_name_H-M   'P 1'
#
loop_
_entity.id
_entity.type
_entity.pdbx_description
1 polymer ?
#
loop_
_entity_poly.entity_id
_entity_poly.type
_entity_poly.pdbx_seq_one_letter_code
_entity_poly.pdbx_strand_id
1 'polypeptide(L)'
;DLLLPAPVNLHSHAFQRALAGLTETRGPDPQDSFWTWRKLMFRFLDRLTPDQVQAIAELVFMEMLEAGYGAVAEFHYLHHDIGGQRYSNLPEMAERITAAAQSTGLGLTLLPVLYMQGGCDGRALKGGQKRFGCDLDLFARLHDESAQLMMEAPKDYAIGIAPHSLRAIKPEALTRILEICPHGPIHMHLAEQLAEVDEIKAHLGARPAEWLLNNADVNSAWSLIHCTQMTEKE
;
A
#
# COMPACT_ATOMS: atom_id res chain seq x y z
N ASP A 1 29.81 15.40 -19.46
CA ASP A 1 28.45 15.16 -18.99
C ASP A 1 28.35 13.71 -18.51
N LEU A 2 27.63 13.49 -17.43
CA LEU A 2 27.38 12.18 -16.86
C LEU A 2 25.87 11.88 -16.97
N LEU A 3 25.51 10.78 -17.62
CA LEU A 3 24.13 10.30 -17.70
C LEU A 3 23.95 9.15 -16.71
N LEU A 4 23.00 9.29 -15.80
CA LEU A 4 22.61 8.26 -14.84
C LEU A 4 21.15 7.85 -15.08
N PRO A 5 20.78 6.58 -14.79
CA PRO A 5 19.39 6.20 -14.72
C PRO A 5 18.64 7.04 -13.69
N ALA A 6 17.41 7.44 -14.00
CA ALA A 6 16.55 8.10 -13.02
C ALA A 6 16.27 7.16 -11.83
N PRO A 7 16.28 7.65 -10.59
CA PRO A 7 15.89 6.86 -9.44
C PRO A 7 14.42 6.45 -9.52
N VAL A 8 14.08 5.36 -8.85
CA VAL A 8 12.70 4.89 -8.69
C VAL A 8 12.25 5.14 -7.25
N ASN A 9 11.07 5.71 -7.07
CA ASN A 9 10.43 5.76 -5.76
C ASN A 9 9.82 4.38 -5.46
N LEU A 10 10.43 3.63 -4.56
CA LEU A 10 10.02 2.25 -4.26
C LEU A 10 8.81 2.14 -3.32
N HIS A 11 8.29 3.23 -2.79
CA HIS A 11 7.11 3.19 -1.92
C HIS A 11 6.35 4.51 -1.92
N SER A 12 5.09 4.44 -2.28
CA SER A 12 4.18 5.58 -2.32
C SER A 12 2.76 5.18 -1.94
N HIS A 13 2.05 6.10 -1.33
CA HIS A 13 0.61 6.11 -1.12
C HIS A 13 0.08 7.44 -1.65
N ALA A 14 -0.11 7.54 -2.96
CA ALA A 14 -0.36 8.82 -3.65
C ALA A 14 -1.47 9.67 -2.99
N PHE A 15 -2.59 9.06 -2.59
CA PHE A 15 -3.71 9.79 -1.97
C PHE A 15 -3.33 10.52 -0.67
N GLN A 16 -2.30 10.05 0.05
CA GLN A 16 -1.85 10.68 1.30
C GLN A 16 -1.23 12.07 1.08
N ARG A 17 -0.79 12.37 -0.17
CA ARG A 17 -0.26 13.71 -0.52
C ARG A 17 -1.28 14.83 -0.22
N ALA A 18 -2.56 14.53 -0.29
CA ALA A 18 -3.62 15.48 0.05
C ALA A 18 -3.69 15.86 1.54
N LEU A 19 -2.96 15.15 2.42
CA LEU A 19 -2.83 15.50 3.84
C LEU A 19 -1.74 16.54 4.10
N ALA A 20 -0.94 16.90 3.11
CA ALA A 20 0.11 17.90 3.27
C ALA A 20 -0.45 19.24 3.79
N GLY A 21 0.22 19.82 4.77
CA GLY A 21 -0.24 21.01 5.47
C GLY A 21 -1.29 20.77 6.57
N LEU A 22 -1.83 19.55 6.68
CA LEU A 22 -2.80 19.19 7.73
C LEU A 22 -2.19 18.33 8.84
N THR A 23 -1.05 17.71 8.57
CA THR A 23 -0.41 16.73 9.46
C THR A 23 0.95 17.18 9.99
N GLU A 24 1.57 18.21 9.42
CA GLU A 24 2.91 18.68 9.77
C GLU A 24 2.90 19.68 10.93
N THR A 25 1.73 20.14 11.37
CA THR A 25 1.60 21.01 12.54
C THR A 25 1.39 20.16 13.78
N ARG A 26 2.18 20.43 14.83
CA ARG A 26 1.99 19.81 16.13
C ARG A 26 0.62 20.18 16.66
N GLY A 27 -0.21 19.17 16.97
CA GLY A 27 -1.52 19.39 17.60
C GLY A 27 -1.41 19.92 19.02
N PRO A 28 -2.53 20.28 19.66
CA PRO A 28 -2.57 20.74 21.03
C PRO A 28 -2.17 19.63 22.03
N ASP A 29 -2.21 18.37 21.62
CA ASP A 29 -1.79 17.24 22.45
C ASP A 29 -0.27 17.04 22.32
N PRO A 30 0.50 17.14 23.42
CA PRO A 30 1.94 16.89 23.39
C PRO A 30 2.30 15.43 23.03
N GLN A 31 1.32 14.53 23.00
CA GLN A 31 1.46 13.13 22.63
C GLN A 31 1.01 12.84 21.19
N ASP A 32 1.08 13.82 20.29
CA ASP A 32 0.87 13.56 18.86
C ASP A 32 1.77 12.44 18.37
N SER A 33 1.16 11.47 17.69
CA SER A 33 1.79 10.22 17.31
C SER A 33 1.24 9.72 15.98
N PHE A 34 1.82 8.65 15.44
CA PHE A 34 1.28 7.90 14.31
C PHE A 34 -0.24 7.65 14.40
N TRP A 35 -0.78 7.44 15.59
CA TRP A 35 -2.20 7.16 15.79
C TRP A 35 -3.11 8.37 15.61
N THR A 36 -2.64 9.58 15.93
CA THR A 36 -3.37 10.83 15.69
C THR A 36 -3.39 11.15 14.20
N TRP A 37 -2.27 10.99 13.51
CA TRP A 37 -2.17 11.09 12.06
C TRP A 37 -3.12 10.11 11.35
N ARG A 38 -3.14 8.84 11.78
CA ARG A 38 -4.01 7.80 11.21
C ARG A 38 -5.50 8.13 11.34
N LYS A 39 -5.92 8.73 12.46
CA LYS A 39 -7.32 9.20 12.63
C LYS A 39 -7.69 10.28 11.62
N LEU A 40 -6.79 11.23 11.36
CA LEU A 40 -7.01 12.29 10.38
C LEU A 40 -7.09 11.69 8.97
N MET A 41 -6.18 10.78 8.62
CA MET A 41 -6.19 10.07 7.35
C MET A 41 -7.54 9.37 7.11
N PHE A 42 -8.07 8.65 8.08
CA PHE A 42 -9.37 7.97 7.92
C PHE A 42 -10.53 8.94 7.71
N ARG A 43 -10.55 10.08 8.42
CA ARG A 43 -11.56 11.13 8.20
C ARG A 43 -11.49 11.71 6.79
N PHE A 44 -10.30 11.81 6.24
CA PHE A 44 -10.06 12.29 4.89
C PHE A 44 -10.51 11.25 3.84
N LEU A 45 -10.20 9.99 4.07
CA LEU A 45 -10.62 8.88 3.20
C LEU A 45 -12.14 8.78 3.04
N ASP A 46 -12.91 9.13 4.05
CA ASP A 46 -14.37 9.12 3.99
C ASP A 46 -14.97 10.17 3.02
N ARG A 47 -14.12 10.95 2.32
CA ARG A 47 -14.54 12.00 1.39
C ARG A 47 -13.96 11.89 -0.01
N LEU A 48 -12.88 11.11 -0.20
CA LEU A 48 -12.18 11.02 -1.48
C LEU A 48 -13.03 10.31 -2.53
N THR A 49 -13.25 10.98 -3.64
CA THR A 49 -13.85 10.43 -4.87
C THR A 49 -12.77 9.91 -5.82
N PRO A 50 -13.10 9.05 -6.81
CA PRO A 50 -12.15 8.61 -7.82
C PRO A 50 -11.44 9.75 -8.56
N ASP A 51 -12.17 10.78 -8.97
CA ASP A 51 -11.58 11.94 -9.67
C ASP A 51 -10.60 12.71 -8.78
N GLN A 52 -10.91 12.83 -7.49
CA GLN A 52 -10.00 13.46 -6.53
C GLN A 52 -8.74 12.61 -6.29
N VAL A 53 -8.87 11.29 -6.23
CA VAL A 53 -7.71 10.37 -6.11
C VAL A 53 -6.81 10.51 -7.33
N GLN A 54 -7.38 10.56 -8.54
CA GLN A 54 -6.61 10.78 -9.76
C GLN A 54 -5.88 12.13 -9.74
N ALA A 55 -6.56 13.23 -9.44
CA ALA A 55 -5.96 14.55 -9.40
C ALA A 55 -4.83 14.67 -8.36
N ILE A 56 -4.99 14.02 -7.19
CA ILE A 56 -3.94 13.97 -6.16
C ILE A 56 -2.75 13.15 -6.65
N ALA A 57 -3.00 12.01 -7.29
CA ALA A 57 -1.95 11.17 -7.85
C ALA A 57 -1.18 11.89 -8.98
N GLU A 58 -1.87 12.59 -9.88
CA GLU A 58 -1.26 13.42 -10.92
C GLU A 58 -0.32 14.48 -10.30
N LEU A 59 -0.77 15.16 -9.25
CA LEU A 59 0.07 16.15 -8.56
C LEU A 59 1.34 15.51 -7.99
N VAL A 60 1.23 14.42 -7.23
CA VAL A 60 2.40 13.81 -6.59
C VAL A 60 3.34 13.17 -7.61
N PHE A 61 2.81 12.59 -8.69
CA PHE A 61 3.63 12.02 -9.76
C PHE A 61 4.37 13.10 -10.54
N MET A 62 3.75 14.24 -10.78
CA MET A 62 4.42 15.41 -11.32
C MET A 62 5.55 15.90 -10.39
N GLU A 63 5.28 16.04 -9.08
CA GLU A 63 6.30 16.40 -8.10
C GLU A 63 7.48 15.40 -8.06
N MET A 64 7.20 14.09 -8.24
CA MET A 64 8.26 13.07 -8.35
C MET A 64 9.12 13.28 -9.60
N LEU A 65 8.51 13.56 -10.76
CA LEU A 65 9.25 13.85 -11.99
C LEU A 65 10.10 15.13 -11.84
N GLU A 66 9.57 16.17 -11.24
CA GLU A 66 10.32 17.42 -10.94
C GLU A 66 11.50 17.15 -10.00
N ALA A 67 11.37 16.20 -9.08
CA ALA A 67 12.45 15.75 -8.19
C ALA A 67 13.43 14.78 -8.88
N GLY A 68 13.20 14.40 -10.14
CA GLY A 68 14.07 13.55 -10.95
C GLY A 68 13.78 12.06 -10.88
N TYR A 69 12.68 11.62 -10.27
CA TYR A 69 12.27 10.21 -10.30
C TYR A 69 11.72 9.85 -11.68
N GLY A 70 12.02 8.63 -12.15
CA GLY A 70 11.54 8.10 -13.43
C GLY A 70 10.38 7.13 -13.30
N ALA A 71 10.17 6.57 -12.10
CA ALA A 71 9.10 5.60 -11.85
C ALA A 71 8.71 5.58 -10.36
N VAL A 72 7.56 4.98 -10.07
CA VAL A 72 7.03 4.79 -8.72
C VAL A 72 6.48 3.38 -8.53
N ALA A 73 6.69 2.80 -7.35
CA ALA A 73 5.95 1.65 -6.86
C ALA A 73 4.83 2.16 -5.93
N GLU A 74 3.60 2.13 -6.42
CA GLU A 74 2.43 2.63 -5.72
C GLU A 74 1.78 1.52 -4.91
N PHE A 75 1.85 1.60 -3.60
CA PHE A 75 1.24 0.69 -2.63
C PHE A 75 -0.25 1.04 -2.51
N HIS A 76 -1.04 0.47 -3.42
CA HIS A 76 -2.41 0.88 -3.68
C HIS A 76 -3.42 0.07 -2.86
N TYR A 77 -3.99 0.67 -1.80
CA TYR A 77 -4.95 0.01 -0.93
C TYR A 77 -6.33 0.67 -0.85
N LEU A 78 -6.55 1.79 -1.54
CA LEU A 78 -7.85 2.43 -1.62
C LEU A 78 -8.66 1.82 -2.77
N HIS A 79 -9.38 0.72 -2.50
CA HIS A 79 -10.07 -0.05 -3.53
C HIS A 79 -11.54 0.33 -3.71
N HIS A 80 -12.22 0.67 -2.61
CA HIS A 80 -13.67 0.75 -2.56
C HIS A 80 -14.16 2.16 -2.35
N ASP A 81 -15.44 2.37 -2.62
CA ASP A 81 -16.15 3.60 -2.37
C ASP A 81 -16.33 3.84 -0.86
N ILE A 82 -16.83 5.01 -0.52
CA ILE A 82 -17.13 5.45 0.85
C ILE A 82 -17.95 4.39 1.57
N GLY A 83 -17.55 4.10 2.81
CA GLY A 83 -18.17 3.03 3.60
C GLY A 83 -17.78 1.60 3.21
N GLY A 84 -16.89 1.42 2.23
CA GLY A 84 -16.42 0.10 1.76
C GLY A 84 -17.34 -0.54 0.72
N GLN A 85 -18.18 0.24 0.04
CA GLN A 85 -19.01 -0.23 -1.06
C GLN A 85 -18.11 -0.51 -2.28
N ARG A 86 -18.37 -1.61 -2.99
CA ARG A 86 -17.65 -1.93 -4.23
C ARG A 86 -18.13 -1.02 -5.35
N TYR A 87 -17.21 -0.53 -6.17
CA TYR A 87 -17.57 0.09 -7.43
C TYR A 87 -18.15 -0.95 -8.39
N SER A 88 -18.98 -0.52 -9.34
CA SER A 88 -19.46 -1.38 -10.44
C SER A 88 -18.31 -1.86 -11.32
N ASN A 89 -17.32 -1.00 -11.54
CA ASN A 89 -16.01 -1.30 -12.08
C ASN A 89 -15.08 -1.62 -10.92
N LEU A 90 -14.72 -2.87 -10.71
CA LEU A 90 -13.97 -3.28 -9.53
C LEU A 90 -12.60 -2.59 -9.40
N PRO A 91 -11.77 -2.45 -10.46
CA PRO A 91 -10.49 -1.75 -10.41
C PRO A 91 -10.59 -0.22 -10.57
N GLU A 92 -11.74 0.40 -10.37
CA GLU A 92 -11.95 1.85 -10.57
C GLU A 92 -10.81 2.71 -10.01
N MET A 93 -10.38 2.46 -8.78
CA MET A 93 -9.32 3.24 -8.16
C MET A 93 -7.93 2.92 -8.74
N ALA A 94 -7.69 1.69 -9.15
CA ALA A 94 -6.48 1.29 -9.86
C ALA A 94 -6.38 1.96 -11.24
N GLU A 95 -7.50 2.08 -11.96
CA GLU A 95 -7.58 2.84 -13.21
C GLU A 95 -7.21 4.31 -12.99
N ARG A 96 -7.68 4.94 -11.91
CA ARG A 96 -7.36 6.32 -11.57
C ARG A 96 -5.88 6.56 -11.33
N ILE A 97 -5.23 5.65 -10.62
CA ILE A 97 -3.77 5.69 -10.42
C ILE A 97 -3.03 5.49 -11.75
N THR A 98 -3.47 4.53 -12.55
CA THR A 98 -2.89 4.26 -13.87
C THR A 98 -3.04 5.45 -14.81
N ALA A 99 -4.23 6.07 -14.86
CA ALA A 99 -4.49 7.26 -15.66
C ALA A 99 -3.61 8.45 -15.21
N ALA A 100 -3.42 8.62 -13.91
CA ALA A 100 -2.53 9.65 -13.37
C ALA A 100 -1.07 9.44 -13.79
N ALA A 101 -0.59 8.20 -13.75
CA ALA A 101 0.76 7.88 -14.20
C ALA A 101 0.91 8.09 -15.72
N GLN A 102 -0.09 7.72 -16.52
CA GLN A 102 -0.10 7.95 -17.97
C GLN A 102 -0.12 9.44 -18.32
N SER A 103 -0.94 10.25 -17.63
CA SER A 103 -1.06 11.68 -17.90
C SER A 103 0.22 12.45 -17.57
N THR A 104 0.95 12.02 -16.54
CA THR A 104 2.23 12.64 -16.13
C THR A 104 3.44 12.07 -16.85
N GLY A 105 3.36 10.84 -17.38
CA GLY A 105 4.47 10.13 -18.02
C GLY A 105 5.42 9.46 -17.03
N LEU A 106 5.03 9.29 -15.75
CA LEU A 106 5.83 8.57 -14.76
C LEU A 106 5.65 7.06 -14.93
N GLY A 107 6.75 6.28 -14.90
CA GLY A 107 6.69 4.81 -14.88
C GLY A 107 5.96 4.30 -13.62
N LEU A 108 5.18 3.23 -13.75
CA LEU A 108 4.34 2.71 -12.65
C LEU A 108 4.55 1.23 -12.40
N THR A 109 4.80 0.88 -11.15
CA THR A 109 4.55 -0.46 -10.63
C THR A 109 3.34 -0.39 -9.70
N LEU A 110 2.21 -0.89 -10.16
CA LEU A 110 0.99 -0.94 -9.35
C LEU A 110 1.04 -2.12 -8.38
N LEU A 111 0.79 -1.88 -7.11
CA LEU A 111 0.82 -2.88 -6.05
C LEU A 111 -0.54 -2.94 -5.33
N PRO A 112 -1.54 -3.65 -5.88
CA PRO A 112 -2.79 -3.88 -5.16
C PRO A 112 -2.54 -4.53 -3.81
N VAL A 113 -3.23 -4.04 -2.78
CA VAL A 113 -2.99 -4.42 -1.39
C VAL A 113 -4.06 -5.36 -0.88
N LEU A 114 -3.65 -6.49 -0.31
CA LEU A 114 -4.54 -7.34 0.49
C LEU A 114 -4.63 -6.78 1.91
N TYR A 115 -5.86 -6.40 2.34
CA TYR A 115 -6.14 -5.87 3.66
C TYR A 115 -7.40 -6.55 4.23
N MET A 116 -7.26 -7.50 5.16
CA MET A 116 -8.35 -8.38 5.59
C MET A 116 -8.96 -8.00 6.94
N GLN A 117 -8.14 -7.48 7.86
CA GLN A 117 -8.52 -7.30 9.26
C GLN A 117 -7.88 -6.07 9.90
N GLY A 118 -8.47 -5.59 10.99
CA GLY A 118 -8.06 -4.37 11.68
C GLY A 118 -6.90 -4.53 12.67
N GLY A 119 -6.41 -5.75 12.89
CA GLY A 119 -5.32 -6.10 13.79
C GLY A 119 -5.14 -7.61 13.90
N CYS A 120 -4.05 -8.06 14.54
CA CYS A 120 -3.68 -9.49 14.66
C CYS A 120 -4.73 -10.35 15.38
N ASP A 121 -5.60 -9.76 16.19
CA ASP A 121 -6.72 -10.43 16.84
C ASP A 121 -7.90 -10.75 15.91
N GLY A 122 -7.77 -10.42 14.61
CA GLY A 122 -8.83 -10.67 13.63
C GLY A 122 -10.00 -9.68 13.71
N ARG A 123 -9.86 -8.57 14.44
CA ARG A 123 -10.94 -7.56 14.58
C ARG A 123 -11.35 -6.99 13.23
N ALA A 124 -12.66 -6.76 13.09
CA ALA A 124 -13.25 -6.25 11.87
C ALA A 124 -12.72 -4.85 11.49
N LEU A 125 -12.71 -4.57 10.20
CA LEU A 125 -12.38 -3.26 9.64
C LEU A 125 -13.42 -2.20 10.08
N LYS A 126 -12.96 -1.00 10.46
CA LYS A 126 -13.80 0.10 10.92
C LYS A 126 -13.52 1.38 10.16
N GLY A 127 -14.54 2.23 9.98
CA GLY A 127 -14.42 3.53 9.32
C GLY A 127 -13.74 3.41 7.96
N GLY A 128 -12.79 4.29 7.67
CA GLY A 128 -12.04 4.33 6.41
C GLY A 128 -11.29 3.04 6.03
N GLN A 129 -10.97 2.17 7.01
CA GLN A 129 -10.37 0.86 6.70
C GLN A 129 -11.24 -0.01 5.78
N LYS A 130 -12.57 0.16 5.83
CA LYS A 130 -13.49 -0.59 4.97
C LYS A 130 -13.24 -0.35 3.48
N ARG A 131 -12.68 0.79 3.12
CA ARG A 131 -12.32 1.12 1.74
C ARG A 131 -11.12 0.32 1.22
N PHE A 132 -10.37 -0.32 2.11
CA PHE A 132 -9.21 -1.17 1.79
C PHE A 132 -9.58 -2.65 1.77
N GLY A 133 -10.71 -2.99 2.42
CA GLY A 133 -11.03 -4.35 2.83
C GLY A 133 -11.32 -5.29 1.67
N CYS A 134 -10.56 -6.39 1.59
CA CYS A 134 -10.84 -7.50 0.70
C CYS A 134 -10.47 -8.83 1.38
N ASP A 135 -11.22 -9.86 1.07
CA ASP A 135 -10.82 -11.25 1.26
C ASP A 135 -9.96 -11.71 0.06
N LEU A 136 -9.47 -12.94 0.12
CA LEU A 136 -8.60 -13.48 -0.93
C LEU A 136 -9.29 -13.60 -2.29
N ASP A 137 -10.57 -13.99 -2.32
CA ASP A 137 -11.30 -14.18 -3.58
C ASP A 137 -11.55 -12.83 -4.27
N LEU A 138 -11.93 -11.82 -3.48
CA LEU A 138 -12.10 -10.46 -3.99
C LEU A 138 -10.76 -9.87 -4.42
N PHE A 139 -9.71 -10.11 -3.64
CA PHE A 139 -8.36 -9.65 -3.99
C PHE A 139 -7.86 -10.28 -5.29
N ALA A 140 -8.04 -11.59 -5.48
CA ALA A 140 -7.65 -12.27 -6.71
C ALA A 140 -8.32 -11.61 -7.94
N ARG A 141 -9.63 -11.37 -7.87
CA ARG A 141 -10.36 -10.68 -8.94
C ARG A 141 -9.86 -9.25 -9.17
N LEU A 142 -9.65 -8.48 -8.08
CA LEU A 142 -9.12 -7.13 -8.16
C LEU A 142 -7.74 -7.10 -8.83
N HIS A 143 -6.88 -8.05 -8.45
CA HIS A 143 -5.55 -8.19 -9.04
C HIS A 143 -5.63 -8.55 -10.53
N ASP A 144 -6.45 -9.55 -10.90
CA ASP A 144 -6.60 -9.98 -12.30
C ASP A 144 -7.13 -8.84 -13.19
N GLU A 145 -8.16 -8.13 -12.74
CA GLU A 145 -8.73 -6.99 -13.47
C GLU A 145 -7.70 -5.82 -13.55
N SER A 146 -6.93 -5.56 -12.49
CA SER A 146 -5.84 -4.58 -12.50
C SER A 146 -4.68 -5.01 -13.41
N ALA A 147 -4.38 -6.30 -13.50
CA ALA A 147 -3.35 -6.83 -14.39
C ALA A 147 -3.72 -6.62 -15.86
N GLN A 148 -4.99 -6.72 -16.21
CA GLN A 148 -5.47 -6.41 -17.56
C GLN A 148 -5.21 -4.95 -17.93
N LEU A 149 -5.42 -4.00 -17.00
CA LEU A 149 -5.06 -2.59 -17.22
C LEU A 149 -3.57 -2.41 -17.54
N MET A 150 -2.71 -3.15 -16.83
CA MET A 150 -1.26 -3.07 -17.07
C MET A 150 -0.84 -3.66 -18.41
N MET A 151 -1.57 -4.63 -18.96
CA MET A 151 -1.28 -5.17 -20.30
C MET A 151 -1.56 -4.17 -21.42
N GLU A 152 -2.50 -3.24 -21.20
CA GLU A 152 -2.87 -2.17 -22.15
C GLU A 152 -2.05 -0.88 -21.93
N ALA A 153 -1.29 -0.81 -20.84
CA ALA A 153 -0.49 0.34 -20.44
C ALA A 153 0.87 0.38 -21.16
N PRO A 154 1.65 1.49 -21.02
CA PRO A 154 3.04 1.54 -21.48
C PRO A 154 3.88 0.37 -21.00
N LYS A 155 4.91 -0.02 -21.78
CA LYS A 155 5.73 -1.22 -21.52
C LYS A 155 6.57 -1.17 -20.23
N ASP A 156 6.77 0.00 -19.68
CA ASP A 156 7.47 0.26 -18.42
C ASP A 156 6.53 0.21 -17.20
N TYR A 157 5.26 -0.14 -17.42
CA TYR A 157 4.32 -0.41 -16.34
C TYR A 157 4.36 -1.87 -15.93
N ALA A 158 4.22 -2.11 -14.63
CA ALA A 158 4.23 -3.44 -14.05
C ALA A 158 3.17 -3.57 -12.95
N ILE A 159 2.85 -4.81 -12.61
CA ILE A 159 1.98 -5.13 -11.47
C ILE A 159 2.69 -6.08 -10.54
N GLY A 160 2.46 -5.90 -9.25
CA GLY A 160 2.86 -6.82 -8.20
C GLY A 160 1.74 -7.01 -7.19
N ILE A 161 2.08 -7.40 -6.00
CA ILE A 161 1.14 -7.56 -4.88
C ILE A 161 1.69 -6.90 -3.62
N ALA A 162 0.79 -6.54 -2.71
CA ALA A 162 1.20 -6.11 -1.40
C ALA A 162 0.30 -6.72 -0.31
N PRO A 163 0.73 -7.80 0.38
CA PRO A 163 0.18 -8.12 1.68
C PRO A 163 0.49 -6.98 2.63
N HIS A 164 -0.54 -6.23 3.08
CA HIS A 164 -0.33 -4.94 3.75
C HIS A 164 0.69 -5.00 4.89
N SER A 165 0.48 -5.90 5.83
CA SER A 165 1.32 -6.14 7.01
C SER A 165 0.83 -7.38 7.74
N LEU A 166 1.61 -7.95 8.62
CA LEU A 166 1.20 -9.11 9.45
C LEU A 166 0.00 -8.80 10.38
N ARG A 167 -0.29 -7.52 10.64
CA ARG A 167 -1.50 -7.11 11.39
C ARG A 167 -2.77 -7.17 10.56
N ALA A 168 -2.65 -6.93 9.26
CA ALA A 168 -3.81 -6.71 8.38
C ALA A 168 -4.20 -7.92 7.55
N ILE A 169 -3.36 -8.96 7.52
CA ILE A 169 -3.63 -10.22 6.83
C ILE A 169 -3.63 -11.38 7.83
N LYS A 170 -4.31 -12.45 7.45
CA LYS A 170 -4.23 -13.70 8.20
C LYS A 170 -2.98 -14.48 7.79
N PRO A 171 -2.30 -15.20 8.71
CA PRO A 171 -1.11 -15.99 8.38
C PRO A 171 -1.30 -16.93 7.19
N GLU A 172 -2.41 -17.66 7.15
CA GLU A 172 -2.76 -18.58 6.07
C GLU A 172 -3.00 -17.87 4.71
N ALA A 173 -3.36 -16.60 4.74
CA ALA A 173 -3.56 -15.82 3.52
C ALA A 173 -2.22 -15.45 2.85
N LEU A 174 -1.12 -15.40 3.61
CA LEU A 174 0.19 -15.05 3.05
C LEU A 174 0.62 -16.03 1.96
N THR A 175 0.53 -17.33 2.21
CA THR A 175 0.84 -18.36 1.21
C THR A 175 -0.04 -18.22 -0.02
N ARG A 176 -1.34 -18.02 0.18
CA ARG A 176 -2.31 -17.93 -0.92
C ARG A 176 -2.13 -16.70 -1.80
N ILE A 177 -1.79 -15.54 -1.22
CA ILE A 177 -1.57 -14.31 -2.01
C ILE A 177 -0.33 -14.46 -2.90
N LEU A 178 0.72 -15.16 -2.45
CA LEU A 178 1.93 -15.40 -3.22
C LEU A 178 1.67 -16.31 -4.45
N GLU A 179 0.66 -17.18 -4.38
CA GLU A 179 0.23 -18.00 -5.51
C GLU A 179 -0.53 -17.19 -6.57
N ILE A 180 -1.18 -16.08 -6.18
CA ILE A 180 -1.94 -15.21 -7.10
C ILE A 180 -1.00 -14.44 -8.05
N CYS A 181 0.14 -13.95 -7.53
CA CYS A 181 1.11 -13.22 -8.33
C CYS A 181 2.53 -13.80 -8.13
N PRO A 182 2.86 -14.93 -8.77
CA PRO A 182 4.10 -15.65 -8.50
C PRO A 182 5.37 -14.97 -9.03
N HIS A 183 5.25 -13.96 -9.89
CA HIS A 183 6.38 -13.37 -10.61
C HIS A 183 6.48 -11.84 -10.49
N GLY A 184 5.59 -11.20 -9.74
CA GLY A 184 5.61 -9.74 -9.53
C GLY A 184 6.41 -9.34 -8.30
N PRO A 185 6.73 -8.05 -8.15
CA PRO A 185 7.27 -7.52 -6.90
C PRO A 185 6.27 -7.64 -5.76
N ILE A 186 6.79 -7.88 -4.56
CA ILE A 186 6.01 -8.10 -3.36
C ILE A 186 6.42 -7.06 -2.32
N HIS A 187 5.49 -6.21 -1.90
CA HIS A 187 5.76 -5.20 -0.88
C HIS A 187 4.95 -5.46 0.38
N MET A 188 5.56 -5.23 1.55
CA MET A 188 4.90 -5.40 2.84
C MET A 188 5.43 -4.37 3.85
N HIS A 189 4.55 -3.70 4.59
CA HIS A 189 4.95 -2.94 5.78
C HIS A 189 5.34 -3.91 6.90
N LEU A 190 6.51 -3.71 7.47
CA LEU A 190 7.07 -4.62 8.46
C LEU A 190 7.81 -3.87 9.57
N ALA A 191 7.54 -4.23 10.81
CA ALA A 191 8.24 -3.72 12.00
C ALA A 191 8.35 -2.18 12.03
N GLU A 192 7.26 -1.48 11.71
CA GLU A 192 7.19 -0.01 11.65
C GLU A 192 7.18 0.62 13.03
N GLN A 193 6.29 0.13 13.91
CA GLN A 193 6.00 0.70 15.22
C GLN A 193 6.20 -0.34 16.33
N LEU A 194 6.67 0.08 17.50
CA LEU A 194 6.82 -0.82 18.66
C LEU A 194 5.51 -1.53 19.03
N ALA A 195 4.37 -0.82 18.99
CA ALA A 195 3.06 -1.40 19.25
C ALA A 195 2.70 -2.52 18.25
N GLU A 196 3.14 -2.41 16.99
CA GLU A 196 3.00 -3.48 16.00
C GLU A 196 3.84 -4.69 16.37
N VAL A 197 5.11 -4.47 16.74
CA VAL A 197 6.02 -5.55 17.16
C VAL A 197 5.43 -6.32 18.35
N ASP A 198 4.92 -5.60 19.35
CA ASP A 198 4.31 -6.20 20.53
C ASP A 198 3.04 -6.98 20.20
N GLU A 199 2.17 -6.41 19.34
CA GLU A 199 0.93 -7.07 18.90
C GLU A 199 1.23 -8.35 18.12
N ILE A 200 2.17 -8.32 17.17
CA ILE A 200 2.56 -9.49 16.37
C ILE A 200 3.20 -10.55 17.25
N LYS A 201 4.12 -10.17 18.14
CA LYS A 201 4.76 -11.10 19.07
C LYS A 201 3.75 -11.79 19.99
N ALA A 202 2.76 -11.03 20.49
CA ALA A 202 1.71 -11.58 21.35
C ALA A 202 0.81 -12.61 20.63
N HIS A 203 0.50 -12.39 19.35
CA HIS A 203 -0.44 -13.22 18.61
C HIS A 203 0.23 -14.31 17.76
N LEU A 204 1.40 -14.04 17.19
CA LEU A 204 2.11 -14.97 16.31
C LEU A 204 3.33 -15.63 16.96
N GLY A 205 3.68 -15.25 18.19
CA GLY A 205 4.75 -15.87 18.98
C GLY A 205 6.19 -15.47 18.62
N ALA A 206 6.37 -14.62 17.60
CA ALA A 206 7.69 -14.14 17.16
C ALA A 206 7.62 -12.67 16.76
N ARG A 207 8.78 -12.02 16.65
CA ARG A 207 8.88 -10.66 16.13
C ARG A 207 8.53 -10.63 14.63
N PRO A 208 8.11 -9.48 14.07
CA PRO A 208 7.61 -9.41 12.69
C PRO A 208 8.57 -10.00 11.65
N ALA A 209 9.82 -9.59 11.64
CA ALA A 209 10.79 -10.07 10.65
C ALA A 209 11.14 -11.55 10.89
N GLU A 210 11.36 -11.95 12.13
CA GLU A 210 11.59 -13.35 12.51
C GLU A 210 10.42 -14.23 12.04
N TRP A 211 9.19 -13.80 12.29
CA TRP A 211 8.02 -14.56 11.86
C TRP A 211 7.95 -14.68 10.34
N LEU A 212 8.13 -13.56 9.63
CA LEU A 212 8.05 -13.54 8.16
C LEU A 212 9.10 -14.46 7.54
N LEU A 213 10.36 -14.36 7.97
CA LEU A 213 11.47 -15.17 7.46
C LEU A 213 11.31 -16.67 7.74
N ASN A 214 10.59 -17.03 8.80
CA ASN A 214 10.31 -18.44 9.13
C ASN A 214 9.07 -19.00 8.42
N ASN A 215 8.22 -18.16 7.84
CA ASN A 215 6.92 -18.59 7.27
C ASN A 215 6.75 -18.23 5.78
N ALA A 216 7.70 -17.51 5.18
CA ALA A 216 7.67 -17.17 3.76
C ALA A 216 9.07 -17.26 3.14
N ASP A 217 9.12 -17.60 1.85
CA ASP A 217 10.36 -17.53 1.06
C ASP A 217 10.61 -16.08 0.64
N VAL A 218 11.25 -15.32 1.54
CA VAL A 218 11.60 -13.91 1.30
C VAL A 218 12.86 -13.88 0.44
N ASN A 219 12.72 -13.39 -0.77
CA ASN A 219 13.77 -13.33 -1.78
C ASN A 219 13.86 -11.94 -2.43
N SER A 220 14.60 -11.80 -3.52
CA SER A 220 14.85 -10.52 -4.20
C SER A 220 13.60 -9.85 -4.81
N ALA A 221 12.45 -10.54 -4.86
CA ALA A 221 11.19 -9.93 -5.28
C ALA A 221 10.52 -9.11 -4.16
N TRP A 222 10.98 -9.26 -2.91
CA TRP A 222 10.38 -8.59 -1.77
C TRP A 222 11.00 -7.22 -1.50
N SER A 223 10.14 -6.27 -1.16
CA SER A 223 10.49 -4.98 -0.55
C SER A 223 9.80 -4.86 0.80
N LEU A 224 10.59 -4.96 1.86
CA LEU A 224 10.12 -4.83 3.24
C LEU A 224 10.19 -3.35 3.63
N ILE A 225 9.02 -2.76 3.85
CA ILE A 225 8.89 -1.33 4.06
C ILE A 225 8.97 -0.99 5.55
N HIS A 226 9.67 0.08 5.86
CA HIS A 226 10.05 0.56 7.19
C HIS A 226 11.18 -0.24 7.82
N CYS A 227 10.91 -1.40 8.40
CA CYS A 227 11.89 -2.20 9.15
C CYS A 227 12.61 -1.43 10.28
N THR A 228 11.95 -0.37 10.80
CA THR A 228 12.55 0.58 11.77
C THR A 228 12.74 -0.01 13.16
N GLN A 229 11.97 -1.06 13.47
CA GLN A 229 11.99 -1.72 14.79
C GLN A 229 12.64 -3.11 14.72
N MET A 230 13.50 -3.36 13.74
CA MET A 230 14.29 -4.59 13.66
C MET A 230 15.42 -4.59 14.69
N THR A 231 15.84 -5.79 15.09
CA THR A 231 17.03 -6.02 15.91
C THR A 231 18.19 -6.46 15.03
N GLU A 232 19.42 -6.43 15.54
CA GLU A 232 20.62 -6.91 14.84
C GLU A 232 20.54 -8.38 14.43
N LYS A 233 19.64 -9.16 15.03
CA LYS A 233 19.46 -10.59 14.72
C LYS A 233 18.45 -10.85 13.61
N GLU A 234 17.60 -9.89 13.33
CA GLU A 234 16.62 -9.91 12.26
C GLU A 234 17.21 -9.34 10.97
#